data_485d5da164c9b53dac3a563a6782d3b2
#
_entry.id   485d5da164c9b53dac3a563a6782d3b2
#
_cell.length_a   1.000
_cell.length_b   1.000
_cell.length_c   1.000
_cell.angle_alpha   90.00
_cell.angle_beta   90.00
_cell.angle_gamma   90.00
#
_symmetry.space_group_name_H-M   'P 1'
#
loop_
_entity.id
_entity.type
_entity.pdbx_description
1 polymer ?
#
loop_
_entity_poly.entity_id
_entity_poly.type
_entity_poly.pdbx_seq_one_letter_code
_entity_poly.pdbx_strand_id
1 'polypeptide(L)'
;LAAAEMLRHRGYQVHVYDRYDRIGGLLIYGIPGFKLEKEVVERRGQLLRDGGVNFHLGVDVGNGAHSFANLRAEHDAILIATGVYKARDISLPGVGLDGIVPALDYLTASNRKSLGDAVPTFDNGMLDAAGKDVVVIGGGDTAMDCVRTAIRQKAKSVSCLYRRDRANMPGSQREVQNAEEEGVVFNWLSAPQAFLGDEKVRAVRAQRIHLGQPDATGRQVPEVIDGSSHELSADLVIKALGFDAEDLPKLFDEDALEVTRWGTVKIDWQTMMTGLDGVFAAGDIVRGASLVVWGVRDGRDAAEQIDRWITAAVDAPRAATAGR
;
A
#
# COMPACT_ATOMS: atom_id res chain seq x y z
N LEU A 1 4.93 3.65 13.29
CA LEU A 1 6.16 4.28 13.79
C LEU A 1 5.87 5.56 14.56
N ALA A 2 5.02 6.48 14.06
CA ALA A 2 4.69 7.73 14.77
C ALA A 2 4.03 7.49 16.13
N ALA A 3 3.11 6.53 16.22
CA ALA A 3 2.51 6.13 17.49
C ALA A 3 3.54 5.50 18.43
N ALA A 4 4.39 4.62 17.92
CA ALA A 4 5.42 3.94 18.71
C ALA A 4 6.37 4.94 19.37
N GLU A 5 6.79 5.99 18.65
CA GLU A 5 7.61 7.06 19.20
C GLU A 5 6.92 7.80 20.34
N MET A 6 5.67 8.25 20.08
CA MET A 6 4.93 9.03 21.09
C MET A 6 4.66 8.23 22.37
N LEU A 7 4.23 6.98 22.23
CA LEU A 7 3.99 6.10 23.37
C LEU A 7 5.28 5.80 24.14
N ARG A 8 6.39 5.56 23.41
CA ARG A 8 7.69 5.35 24.05
C ARG A 8 8.15 6.57 24.85
N HIS A 9 7.97 7.78 24.32
CA HIS A 9 8.30 9.02 25.04
C HIS A 9 7.45 9.23 26.29
N ARG A 10 6.25 8.65 26.34
CA ARG A 10 5.37 8.67 27.53
C ARG A 10 5.70 7.57 28.55
N GLY A 11 6.71 6.75 28.29
CA GLY A 11 7.20 5.74 29.21
C GLY A 11 6.64 4.34 29.00
N TYR A 12 5.77 4.13 28.02
CA TYR A 12 5.22 2.80 27.71
C TYR A 12 6.28 1.87 27.12
N GLN A 13 6.16 0.58 27.40
CA GLN A 13 6.88 -0.45 26.69
C GLN A 13 6.16 -0.70 25.35
N VAL A 14 6.84 -0.45 24.25
CA VAL A 14 6.24 -0.52 22.92
C VAL A 14 6.85 -1.67 22.13
N HIS A 15 5.98 -2.52 21.58
CA HIS A 15 6.31 -3.61 20.68
C HIS A 15 5.70 -3.35 19.32
N VAL A 16 6.47 -3.52 18.24
CA VAL A 16 6.03 -3.39 16.85
C VAL A 16 6.24 -4.73 16.16
N TYR A 17 5.17 -5.34 15.68
CA TYR A 17 5.18 -6.57 14.91
C TYR A 17 5.02 -6.24 13.44
N ASP A 18 5.92 -6.71 12.59
CA ASP A 18 5.89 -6.47 11.15
C ASP A 18 6.25 -7.74 10.40
N ARG A 19 5.47 -8.08 9.39
CA ARG A 19 5.72 -9.27 8.54
C ARG A 19 6.96 -9.12 7.65
N TYR A 20 7.42 -7.89 7.43
CA TYR A 20 8.64 -7.62 6.68
C TYR A 20 9.90 -7.71 7.54
N ASP A 21 11.02 -7.88 6.88
CA ASP A 21 12.36 -8.01 7.47
C ASP A 21 13.03 -6.65 7.78
N ARG A 22 12.41 -5.53 7.36
CA ARG A 22 12.88 -4.18 7.63
C ARG A 22 11.75 -3.27 8.13
N ILE A 23 12.13 -2.31 8.97
CA ILE A 23 11.23 -1.28 9.47
C ILE A 23 10.85 -0.32 8.35
N GLY A 24 9.58 0.08 8.27
CA GLY A 24 9.15 1.17 7.41
C GLY A 24 8.02 0.82 6.43
N GLY A 25 7.68 -0.46 6.26
CA GLY A 25 6.59 -0.86 5.36
C GLY A 25 6.76 -0.31 3.96
N LEU A 26 5.78 0.45 3.45
CA LEU A 26 5.87 1.06 2.11
C LEU A 26 6.92 2.17 1.99
N LEU A 27 7.40 2.77 3.07
CA LEU A 27 8.50 3.74 3.02
C LEU A 27 9.80 3.08 2.55
N ILE A 28 10.04 1.84 2.99
CA ILE A 28 11.25 1.10 2.62
C ILE A 28 11.06 0.31 1.33
N TYR A 29 9.89 -0.34 1.12
CA TYR A 29 9.68 -1.29 0.02
C TYR A 29 8.76 -0.80 -1.10
N GLY A 30 7.88 0.18 -0.85
CA GLY A 30 6.94 0.70 -1.86
C GLY A 30 7.48 1.94 -2.56
N ILE A 31 7.78 3.00 -1.83
CA ILE A 31 8.21 4.29 -2.40
C ILE A 31 9.62 4.13 -3.00
N PRO A 32 9.86 4.54 -4.26
CA PRO A 32 11.19 4.46 -4.87
C PRO A 32 12.25 5.33 -4.18
N GLY A 33 13.52 4.87 -4.20
CA GLY A 33 14.64 5.58 -3.58
C GLY A 33 14.86 7.01 -4.07
N PHE A 34 14.53 7.30 -5.34
CA PHE A 34 14.63 8.67 -5.89
C PHE A 34 13.56 9.64 -5.36
N LYS A 35 12.53 9.16 -4.68
CA LYS A 35 11.51 9.98 -3.98
C LYS A 35 11.75 10.04 -2.47
N LEU A 36 12.23 8.93 -1.91
CA LEU A 36 12.55 8.82 -0.48
C LEU A 36 13.80 7.94 -0.32
N GLU A 37 14.92 8.58 0.02
CA GLU A 37 16.18 7.89 0.29
C GLU A 37 16.01 6.88 1.42
N LYS A 38 16.52 5.66 1.22
CA LYS A 38 16.30 4.55 2.17
C LYS A 38 17.03 4.76 3.49
N GLU A 39 18.14 5.43 3.46
CA GLU A 39 18.93 5.83 4.63
C GLU A 39 18.14 6.70 5.60
N VAL A 40 17.20 7.52 5.10
CA VAL A 40 16.30 8.32 5.94
C VAL A 40 15.35 7.41 6.73
N VAL A 41 14.81 6.38 6.07
CA VAL A 41 13.90 5.41 6.69
C VAL A 41 14.65 4.55 7.71
N GLU A 42 15.83 4.04 7.34
CA GLU A 42 16.69 3.22 8.18
C GLU A 42 17.16 3.98 9.42
N ARG A 43 17.62 5.22 9.24
CA ARG A 43 18.00 6.11 10.35
C ARG A 43 16.81 6.32 11.32
N ARG A 44 15.61 6.52 10.77
CA ARG A 44 14.42 6.68 11.60
C ARG A 44 14.08 5.41 12.38
N GLY A 45 14.17 4.26 11.73
CA GLY A 45 14.01 2.95 12.38
C GLY A 45 15.03 2.73 13.50
N GLN A 46 16.30 3.09 13.26
CA GLN A 46 17.36 2.95 14.26
C GLN A 46 17.14 3.87 15.47
N LEU A 47 16.76 5.12 15.27
CA LEU A 47 16.42 6.05 16.35
C LEU A 47 15.29 5.52 17.26
N LEU A 48 14.30 4.84 16.68
CA LEU A 48 13.22 4.23 17.45
C LEU A 48 13.71 3.02 18.25
N ARG A 49 14.58 2.19 17.67
CA ARG A 49 15.23 1.07 18.41
C ARG A 49 16.06 1.58 19.57
N ASP A 50 16.93 2.58 19.33
CA ASP A 50 17.79 3.19 20.34
C ASP A 50 16.94 3.86 21.46
N GLY A 51 15.77 4.39 21.09
CA GLY A 51 14.77 4.91 22.02
C GLY A 51 14.02 3.84 22.82
N GLY A 52 14.29 2.55 22.57
CA GLY A 52 13.71 1.43 23.31
C GLY A 52 12.38 0.89 22.78
N VAL A 53 12.06 1.13 21.49
CA VAL A 53 10.97 0.43 20.81
C VAL A 53 11.44 -0.97 20.41
N ASN A 54 10.68 -2.00 20.78
CA ASN A 54 10.97 -3.39 20.47
C ASN A 54 10.35 -3.77 19.12
N PHE A 55 11.18 -4.14 18.14
CA PHE A 55 10.72 -4.57 16.81
C PHE A 55 10.82 -6.08 16.67
N HIS A 56 9.71 -6.70 16.28
CA HIS A 56 9.56 -8.10 15.95
C HIS A 56 9.33 -8.19 14.44
N LEU A 57 10.40 -8.29 13.68
CA LEU A 57 10.37 -8.34 12.21
C LEU A 57 10.25 -9.78 11.72
N GLY A 58 9.64 -9.97 10.55
CA GLY A 58 9.33 -11.29 9.98
C GLY A 58 8.20 -12.00 10.73
N VAL A 59 7.38 -11.27 11.45
CA VAL A 59 6.24 -11.79 12.23
C VAL A 59 4.93 -11.43 11.54
N ASP A 60 4.26 -12.42 10.97
CA ASP A 60 2.94 -12.29 10.37
C ASP A 60 1.88 -12.61 11.42
N VAL A 61 1.23 -11.58 11.96
CA VAL A 61 0.22 -11.70 13.01
C VAL A 61 -1.04 -12.36 12.47
N GLY A 62 -1.58 -13.32 13.23
CA GLY A 62 -2.72 -14.14 12.83
C GLY A 62 -2.31 -15.52 12.30
N ASN A 63 -1.04 -15.67 11.89
CA ASN A 63 -0.50 -16.95 11.42
C ASN A 63 0.52 -17.52 12.43
N GLY A 64 0.32 -18.77 12.86
CA GLY A 64 1.28 -19.49 13.72
C GLY A 64 1.28 -19.02 15.18
N ALA A 65 2.49 -18.76 15.73
CA ALA A 65 2.69 -18.50 17.15
C ALA A 65 2.17 -17.14 17.64
N HIS A 66 2.00 -16.18 16.73
CA HIS A 66 1.58 -14.82 17.06
C HIS A 66 0.12 -14.57 16.63
N SER A 67 -0.83 -15.25 17.32
CA SER A 67 -2.25 -14.98 17.10
C SER A 67 -2.64 -13.61 17.65
N PHE A 68 -3.66 -13.00 17.05
CA PHE A 68 -4.18 -11.72 17.53
C PHE A 68 -4.71 -11.83 18.97
N ALA A 69 -5.35 -12.97 19.32
CA ALA A 69 -5.83 -13.23 20.67
C ALA A 69 -4.69 -13.27 21.70
N ASN A 70 -3.55 -13.88 21.37
CA ASN A 70 -2.38 -13.90 22.26
C ASN A 70 -1.83 -12.48 22.46
N LEU A 71 -1.70 -11.69 21.39
CA LEU A 71 -1.24 -10.31 21.52
C LEU A 71 -2.19 -9.47 22.38
N ARG A 72 -3.51 -9.68 22.27
CA ARG A 72 -4.48 -9.01 23.15
C ARG A 72 -4.36 -9.42 24.62
N ALA A 73 -3.94 -10.63 24.88
CA ALA A 73 -3.73 -11.11 26.24
C ALA A 73 -2.40 -10.63 26.87
N GLU A 74 -1.39 -10.35 26.04
CA GLU A 74 -0.04 -9.97 26.45
C GLU A 74 0.17 -8.45 26.57
N HIS A 75 -0.71 -7.64 25.96
CA HIS A 75 -0.54 -6.18 25.88
C HIS A 75 -1.77 -5.45 26.43
N ASP A 76 -1.53 -4.33 27.10
CA ASP A 76 -2.60 -3.48 27.64
C ASP A 76 -3.43 -2.83 26.54
N ALA A 77 -2.84 -2.48 25.40
CA ALA A 77 -3.53 -1.93 24.24
C ALA A 77 -2.87 -2.38 22.95
N ILE A 78 -3.66 -2.47 21.88
CA ILE A 78 -3.21 -2.81 20.51
C ILE A 78 -3.55 -1.68 19.55
N LEU A 79 -2.60 -1.33 18.68
CA LEU A 79 -2.81 -0.47 17.53
C LEU A 79 -2.64 -1.26 16.22
N ILE A 80 -3.73 -1.41 15.47
CA ILE A 80 -3.70 -1.98 14.13
C ILE A 80 -3.30 -0.88 13.14
N ALA A 81 -2.13 -1.01 12.51
CA ALA A 81 -1.57 -0.06 11.55
C ALA A 81 -0.95 -0.78 10.35
N THR A 82 -1.63 -1.80 9.85
CA THR A 82 -1.14 -2.74 8.85
C THR A 82 -1.05 -2.16 7.43
N GLY A 83 -1.67 -1.01 7.18
CA GLY A 83 -1.78 -0.45 5.84
C GLY A 83 -2.80 -1.20 4.96
N VAL A 84 -2.70 -1.02 3.63
CA VAL A 84 -3.51 -1.73 2.62
C VAL A 84 -2.59 -2.30 1.55
N TYR A 85 -2.61 -3.62 1.38
CA TYR A 85 -1.64 -4.34 0.53
C TYR A 85 -2.28 -5.26 -0.51
N LYS A 86 -3.60 -5.51 -0.42
CA LYS A 86 -4.30 -6.35 -1.39
C LYS A 86 -4.41 -5.61 -2.71
N ALA A 87 -3.57 -5.98 -3.70
CA ALA A 87 -3.61 -5.37 -5.02
C ALA A 87 -4.97 -5.61 -5.68
N ARG A 88 -5.56 -4.54 -6.22
CA ARG A 88 -6.71 -4.65 -7.11
C ARG A 88 -6.28 -5.28 -8.42
N ASP A 89 -7.13 -6.11 -8.97
CA ASP A 89 -6.84 -6.80 -10.22
C ASP A 89 -7.86 -6.47 -11.32
N ILE A 90 -7.55 -6.89 -12.53
CA ILE A 90 -8.38 -6.75 -13.70
C ILE A 90 -8.52 -8.12 -14.37
N SER A 91 -9.77 -8.52 -14.64
CA SER A 91 -10.05 -9.78 -15.33
C SER A 91 -10.21 -9.53 -16.81
N LEU A 92 -9.14 -9.77 -17.57
CA LEU A 92 -9.09 -9.61 -19.02
C LEU A 92 -8.45 -10.85 -19.67
N PRO A 93 -8.76 -11.13 -20.95
CA PRO A 93 -8.08 -12.20 -21.68
C PRO A 93 -6.57 -12.01 -21.62
N GLY A 94 -5.84 -13.09 -21.35
CA GLY A 94 -4.38 -13.09 -21.31
C GLY A 94 -3.77 -12.60 -19.99
N VAL A 95 -4.55 -12.29 -18.93
CA VAL A 95 -4.02 -11.78 -17.65
C VAL A 95 -3.04 -12.71 -16.95
N GLY A 96 -3.07 -14.00 -17.29
CA GLY A 96 -2.15 -15.01 -16.73
C GLY A 96 -0.84 -15.18 -17.49
N LEU A 97 -0.57 -14.39 -18.54
CA LEU A 97 0.71 -14.44 -19.26
C LEU A 97 1.87 -13.97 -18.38
N ASP A 98 3.03 -14.58 -18.57
CA ASP A 98 4.27 -14.11 -17.94
C ASP A 98 4.57 -12.66 -18.34
N GLY A 99 5.16 -11.89 -17.42
CA GLY A 99 5.47 -10.48 -17.63
C GLY A 99 4.31 -9.53 -17.27
N ILE A 100 3.20 -10.03 -16.69
CA ILE A 100 2.12 -9.20 -16.14
C ILE A 100 2.17 -9.27 -14.62
N VAL A 101 2.50 -8.17 -13.97
CA VAL A 101 2.82 -8.16 -12.55
C VAL A 101 2.08 -7.06 -11.76
N PRO A 102 1.81 -7.26 -10.47
CA PRO A 102 1.35 -6.19 -9.59
C PRO A 102 2.43 -5.11 -9.38
N ALA A 103 1.99 -3.87 -9.23
CA ALA A 103 2.89 -2.74 -9.02
C ALA A 103 3.78 -2.88 -7.77
N LEU A 104 3.22 -3.39 -6.67
CA LEU A 104 3.98 -3.50 -5.43
C LEU A 104 5.07 -4.57 -5.51
N ASP A 105 4.84 -5.67 -6.24
CA ASP A 105 5.86 -6.71 -6.45
C ASP A 105 7.05 -6.13 -7.24
N TYR A 106 6.75 -5.36 -8.29
CA TYR A 106 7.76 -4.67 -9.09
C TYR A 106 8.56 -3.64 -8.27
N LEU A 107 7.86 -2.77 -7.51
CA LEU A 107 8.51 -1.74 -6.69
C LEU A 107 9.31 -2.36 -5.53
N THR A 108 8.77 -3.38 -4.88
CA THR A 108 9.47 -4.09 -3.80
C THR A 108 10.74 -4.75 -4.31
N ALA A 109 10.69 -5.44 -5.46
CA ALA A 109 11.87 -6.05 -6.07
C ALA A 109 12.94 -5.00 -6.41
N SER A 110 12.53 -3.88 -7.02
CA SER A 110 13.42 -2.76 -7.33
C SER A 110 14.07 -2.15 -6.08
N ASN A 111 13.27 -1.89 -5.04
CA ASN A 111 13.78 -1.32 -3.78
C ASN A 111 14.71 -2.29 -3.05
N ARG A 112 14.35 -3.58 -2.96
CA ARG A 112 15.23 -4.62 -2.39
C ARG A 112 16.56 -4.70 -3.13
N LYS A 113 16.51 -4.66 -4.46
CA LYS A 113 17.74 -4.66 -5.28
C LYS A 113 18.62 -3.45 -4.99
N SER A 114 18.03 -2.27 -4.86
CA SER A 114 18.76 -1.04 -4.50
C SER A 114 19.34 -1.07 -3.08
N LEU A 115 18.74 -1.85 -2.16
CA LEU A 115 19.25 -2.10 -0.81
C LEU A 115 20.33 -3.19 -0.75
N GLY A 116 20.71 -3.78 -1.90
CA GLY A 116 21.74 -4.81 -1.98
C GLY A 116 21.25 -6.24 -1.75
N ASP A 117 19.95 -6.48 -1.70
CA ASP A 117 19.41 -7.82 -1.53
C ASP A 117 19.58 -8.66 -2.80
N ALA A 118 19.70 -9.98 -2.62
CA ALA A 118 19.51 -10.94 -3.70
C ALA A 118 17.99 -11.04 -4.01
N VAL A 119 17.61 -10.71 -5.24
CA VAL A 119 16.21 -10.72 -5.68
C VAL A 119 16.10 -11.58 -6.95
N PRO A 120 15.86 -12.89 -6.82
CA PRO A 120 15.86 -13.81 -7.97
C PRO A 120 14.94 -13.38 -9.12
N THR A 121 13.76 -12.83 -8.81
CA THR A 121 12.80 -12.35 -9.81
C THR A 121 13.25 -11.07 -10.53
N PHE A 122 14.12 -10.29 -9.92
CA PHE A 122 14.77 -9.14 -10.55
C PHE A 122 16.00 -9.61 -11.35
N ASP A 123 16.84 -10.45 -10.73
CA ASP A 123 18.10 -10.90 -11.29
C ASP A 123 17.92 -11.79 -12.53
N ASN A 124 16.81 -12.52 -12.65
CA ASN A 124 16.45 -13.28 -13.86
C ASN A 124 15.71 -12.43 -14.92
N GLY A 125 15.56 -11.13 -14.68
CA GLY A 125 14.89 -10.18 -15.58
C GLY A 125 13.37 -10.16 -15.54
N MET A 126 12.70 -10.97 -14.72
CA MET A 126 11.23 -10.98 -14.65
C MET A 126 10.68 -9.62 -14.20
N LEU A 127 11.24 -9.06 -13.12
CA LEU A 127 10.85 -7.78 -12.52
C LEU A 127 11.85 -6.64 -12.80
N ASP A 128 12.75 -6.80 -13.77
CA ASP A 128 13.64 -5.74 -14.27
C ASP A 128 13.10 -5.18 -15.59
N ALA A 129 13.00 -3.88 -15.70
CA ALA A 129 12.52 -3.18 -16.89
C ALA A 129 13.61 -2.91 -17.93
N ALA A 130 14.86 -3.21 -17.65
CA ALA A 130 15.99 -2.88 -18.55
C ALA A 130 15.79 -3.45 -19.95
N GLY A 131 15.85 -2.57 -20.97
CA GLY A 131 15.70 -2.93 -22.39
C GLY A 131 14.33 -3.35 -22.86
N LYS A 132 13.30 -3.30 -22.00
CA LYS A 132 11.93 -3.74 -22.27
C LYS A 132 11.01 -2.60 -22.72
N ASP A 133 10.01 -2.95 -23.50
CA ASP A 133 8.83 -2.13 -23.70
C ASP A 133 7.90 -2.34 -22.49
N VAL A 134 7.64 -1.28 -21.72
CA VAL A 134 6.90 -1.33 -20.44
C VAL A 134 5.57 -0.61 -20.59
N VAL A 135 4.49 -1.27 -20.18
CA VAL A 135 3.16 -0.64 -20.06
C VAL A 135 2.71 -0.67 -18.60
N VAL A 136 2.48 0.50 -18.02
CA VAL A 136 1.91 0.63 -16.68
C VAL A 136 0.43 0.98 -16.80
N ILE A 137 -0.45 0.19 -16.17
CA ILE A 137 -1.90 0.40 -16.17
C ILE A 137 -2.31 1.03 -14.85
N GLY A 138 -2.72 2.29 -14.88
CA GLY A 138 -3.15 3.02 -13.69
C GLY A 138 -2.87 4.52 -13.76
N GLY A 139 -3.36 5.28 -12.79
CA GLY A 139 -3.24 6.74 -12.77
C GLY A 139 -3.03 7.34 -11.38
N GLY A 140 -2.70 6.53 -10.38
CA GLY A 140 -2.35 6.99 -9.04
C GLY A 140 -0.83 7.20 -8.87
N ASP A 141 -0.42 7.67 -7.70
CA ASP A 141 1.00 7.88 -7.36
C ASP A 141 1.83 6.60 -7.53
N THR A 142 1.25 5.42 -7.23
CA THR A 142 1.89 4.13 -7.47
C THR A 142 2.23 3.90 -8.96
N ALA A 143 1.34 4.33 -9.87
CA ALA A 143 1.63 4.24 -11.31
C ALA A 143 2.79 5.17 -11.69
N MET A 144 2.84 6.38 -11.12
CA MET A 144 3.96 7.31 -11.31
C MET A 144 5.27 6.73 -10.77
N ASP A 145 5.23 6.08 -9.62
CA ASP A 145 6.39 5.38 -9.06
C ASP A 145 6.90 4.29 -10.01
N CYS A 146 5.98 3.50 -10.60
CA CYS A 146 6.33 2.42 -11.53
C CYS A 146 6.94 2.96 -12.83
N VAL A 147 6.29 3.92 -13.51
CA VAL A 147 6.79 4.45 -14.79
C VAL A 147 8.16 5.11 -14.62
N ARG A 148 8.34 5.90 -13.56
CA ARG A 148 9.61 6.59 -13.28
C ARG A 148 10.72 5.62 -12.84
N THR A 149 10.37 4.53 -12.15
CA THR A 149 11.30 3.44 -11.84
C THR A 149 11.73 2.72 -13.11
N ALA A 150 10.81 2.41 -14.03
CA ALA A 150 11.13 1.76 -15.30
C ALA A 150 12.07 2.60 -16.17
N ILE A 151 11.88 3.92 -16.25
CA ILE A 151 12.82 4.84 -16.92
C ILE A 151 14.23 4.72 -16.30
N ARG A 152 14.34 4.72 -14.97
CA ARG A 152 15.64 4.61 -14.26
C ARG A 152 16.30 3.25 -14.43
N GLN A 153 15.54 2.22 -14.61
CA GLN A 153 16.02 0.88 -14.98
C GLN A 153 16.42 0.78 -16.47
N LYS A 154 16.29 1.89 -17.24
CA LYS A 154 16.62 1.95 -18.66
C LYS A 154 15.73 1.05 -19.53
N ALA A 155 14.43 1.10 -19.28
CA ALA A 155 13.45 0.53 -20.19
C ALA A 155 13.64 1.11 -21.61
N LYS A 156 13.35 0.29 -22.63
CA LYS A 156 13.40 0.73 -24.03
C LYS A 156 12.32 1.74 -24.34
N SER A 157 11.11 1.51 -23.82
CA SER A 157 10.00 2.46 -23.85
C SER A 157 9.14 2.31 -22.58
N VAL A 158 8.49 3.40 -22.14
CA VAL A 158 7.55 3.36 -21.03
C VAL A 158 6.26 4.07 -21.40
N SER A 159 5.16 3.34 -21.37
CA SER A 159 3.81 3.84 -21.61
C SER A 159 2.97 3.74 -20.34
N CYS A 160 2.25 4.82 -20.02
CA CYS A 160 1.23 4.83 -18.97
C CYS A 160 -0.16 4.79 -19.60
N LEU A 161 -0.91 3.72 -19.35
CA LEU A 161 -2.26 3.53 -19.87
C LEU A 161 -3.28 3.93 -18.80
N TYR A 162 -4.02 5.01 -19.04
CA TYR A 162 -4.99 5.52 -18.08
C TYR A 162 -6.36 5.81 -18.70
N ARG A 163 -7.41 5.26 -18.06
CA ARG A 163 -8.80 5.31 -18.56
C ARG A 163 -9.49 6.67 -18.46
N ARG A 164 -8.85 7.69 -17.90
CA ARG A 164 -9.35 9.06 -17.83
C ARG A 164 -8.35 10.04 -18.43
N ASP A 165 -8.70 11.31 -18.42
CA ASP A 165 -7.82 12.39 -18.83
C ASP A 165 -6.87 12.82 -17.70
N ARG A 166 -5.97 13.73 -18.03
CA ARG A 166 -4.99 14.29 -17.09
C ARG A 166 -5.67 15.01 -15.92
N ALA A 167 -6.75 15.73 -16.17
CA ALA A 167 -7.45 16.51 -15.13
C ALA A 167 -8.10 15.63 -14.08
N ASN A 168 -8.54 14.43 -14.47
CA ASN A 168 -9.18 13.44 -13.61
C ASN A 168 -8.20 12.40 -13.04
N MET A 169 -6.90 12.60 -13.22
CA MET A 169 -5.89 11.69 -12.69
C MET A 169 -5.68 11.90 -11.19
N PRO A 170 -5.78 10.86 -10.34
CA PRO A 170 -5.62 11.01 -8.89
C PRO A 170 -4.17 11.21 -8.45
N GLY A 171 -3.20 10.85 -9.28
CA GLY A 171 -1.78 11.07 -9.02
C GLY A 171 -1.41 12.54 -9.01
N SER A 172 -0.35 12.90 -8.28
CA SER A 172 0.16 14.26 -8.23
C SER A 172 0.51 14.79 -9.61
N GLN A 173 -0.03 15.95 -9.98
CA GLN A 173 0.25 16.59 -11.28
C GLN A 173 1.75 16.88 -11.48
N ARG A 174 2.47 17.15 -10.40
CA ARG A 174 3.92 17.31 -10.42
C ARG A 174 4.62 15.99 -10.82
N GLU A 175 4.16 14.85 -10.29
CA GLU A 175 4.73 13.54 -10.63
C GLU A 175 4.42 13.16 -12.08
N VAL A 176 3.23 13.52 -12.58
CA VAL A 176 2.88 13.36 -14.00
C VAL A 176 3.81 14.17 -14.88
N GLN A 177 4.03 15.44 -14.55
CA GLN A 177 4.94 16.30 -15.29
C GLN A 177 6.37 15.77 -15.27
N ASN A 178 6.87 15.36 -14.10
CA ASN A 178 8.20 14.75 -14.00
C ASN A 178 8.31 13.49 -14.86
N ALA A 179 7.28 12.66 -14.91
CA ALA A 179 7.27 11.45 -15.75
C ALA A 179 7.29 11.78 -17.25
N GLU A 180 6.53 12.80 -17.70
CA GLU A 180 6.56 13.29 -19.08
C GLU A 180 7.95 13.82 -19.46
N GLU A 181 8.57 14.64 -18.60
CA GLU A 181 9.92 15.18 -18.79
C GLU A 181 10.98 14.06 -18.83
N GLU A 182 10.76 12.97 -18.13
CA GLU A 182 11.63 11.77 -18.15
C GLU A 182 11.38 10.86 -19.36
N GLY A 183 10.41 11.19 -20.22
CA GLY A 183 10.13 10.47 -21.48
C GLY A 183 9.05 9.41 -21.43
N VAL A 184 8.22 9.39 -20.38
CA VAL A 184 7.04 8.52 -20.31
C VAL A 184 5.95 8.99 -21.29
N VAL A 185 5.41 8.07 -22.08
CA VAL A 185 4.29 8.33 -22.98
C VAL A 185 2.96 8.03 -22.29
N PHE A 186 2.11 9.04 -22.14
CA PHE A 186 0.78 8.85 -21.56
C PHE A 186 -0.27 8.55 -22.62
N ASN A 187 -0.93 7.41 -22.49
CA ASN A 187 -2.09 7.02 -23.27
C ASN A 187 -3.36 7.33 -22.47
N TRP A 188 -3.75 8.61 -22.52
CA TRP A 188 -4.95 9.12 -21.86
C TRP A 188 -6.21 8.57 -22.51
N LEU A 189 -7.32 8.50 -21.75
CA LEU A 189 -8.61 8.05 -22.24
C LEU A 189 -8.52 6.70 -22.98
N SER A 190 -7.78 5.79 -22.40
CA SER A 190 -7.53 4.46 -22.95
C SER A 190 -7.62 3.39 -21.88
N ALA A 191 -8.31 2.31 -22.16
CA ALA A 191 -8.48 1.19 -21.25
C ALA A 191 -7.98 -0.11 -21.90
N PRO A 192 -7.34 -1.02 -21.15
CA PRO A 192 -6.91 -2.31 -21.67
C PRO A 192 -8.13 -3.18 -21.95
N GLN A 193 -8.06 -3.98 -23.02
CA GLN A 193 -9.07 -4.96 -23.42
C GLN A 193 -8.55 -6.40 -23.31
N ALA A 194 -7.28 -6.62 -23.63
CA ALA A 194 -6.65 -7.93 -23.59
C ALA A 194 -5.14 -7.79 -23.50
N PHE A 195 -4.50 -8.81 -22.97
CA PHE A 195 -3.07 -9.00 -23.04
C PHE A 195 -2.77 -10.05 -24.11
N LEU A 196 -1.84 -9.73 -25.00
CA LEU A 196 -1.52 -10.54 -26.17
C LEU A 196 -0.15 -11.18 -26.01
N GLY A 197 -0.08 -12.45 -26.35
CA GLY A 197 1.13 -13.25 -26.28
C GLY A 197 0.79 -14.73 -26.30
N ASP A 198 1.80 -15.57 -26.28
CA ASP A 198 1.63 -17.04 -26.18
C ASP A 198 1.88 -17.49 -24.72
N GLU A 199 3.14 -17.55 -24.28
CA GLU A 199 3.52 -17.79 -22.88
C GLU A 199 3.79 -16.48 -22.15
N LYS A 200 4.38 -15.49 -22.85
CA LYS A 200 4.74 -14.17 -22.31
C LYS A 200 3.94 -13.08 -23.00
N VAL A 201 3.67 -12.01 -22.28
CA VAL A 201 3.06 -10.82 -22.86
C VAL A 201 4.00 -10.21 -23.92
N ARG A 202 3.43 -9.80 -25.06
CA ARG A 202 4.12 -9.06 -26.13
C ARG A 202 3.44 -7.76 -26.52
N ALA A 203 2.17 -7.61 -26.16
CA ALA A 203 1.43 -6.38 -26.36
C ALA A 203 0.21 -6.28 -25.44
N VAL A 204 -0.23 -5.05 -25.19
CA VAL A 204 -1.53 -4.74 -24.58
C VAL A 204 -2.45 -4.22 -25.67
N ARG A 205 -3.57 -4.90 -25.92
CA ARG A 205 -4.65 -4.35 -26.72
C ARG A 205 -5.46 -3.39 -25.86
N ALA A 206 -5.47 -2.13 -26.26
CA ALA A 206 -6.21 -1.07 -25.60
C ALA A 206 -7.28 -0.50 -26.53
N GLN A 207 -8.28 0.14 -25.93
CA GLN A 207 -9.35 0.80 -26.64
C GLN A 207 -9.50 2.22 -26.10
N ARG A 208 -9.78 3.18 -26.99
CA ARG A 208 -10.06 4.55 -26.57
C ARG A 208 -11.42 4.62 -25.92
N ILE A 209 -11.52 5.53 -24.98
CA ILE A 209 -12.75 5.82 -24.25
C ILE A 209 -13.04 7.31 -24.29
N HIS A 210 -14.29 7.69 -24.11
CA HIS A 210 -14.67 9.06 -23.76
C HIS A 210 -15.27 9.07 -22.36
N LEU A 211 -15.28 10.25 -21.73
CA LEU A 211 -15.91 10.43 -20.45
C LEU A 211 -17.38 10.82 -20.67
N GLY A 212 -18.28 9.91 -20.31
CA GLY A 212 -19.73 10.11 -20.40
C GLY A 212 -20.26 11.07 -19.32
N GLN A 213 -21.57 11.04 -19.13
CA GLN A 213 -22.22 11.88 -18.12
C GLN A 213 -21.76 11.52 -16.70
N PRO A 214 -21.68 12.50 -15.79
CA PRO A 214 -21.38 12.22 -14.40
C PRO A 214 -22.44 11.32 -13.74
N ASP A 215 -21.98 10.35 -12.94
CA ASP A 215 -22.84 9.56 -12.08
C ASP A 215 -23.37 10.38 -10.86
N ALA A 216 -24.16 9.74 -10.01
CA ALA A 216 -24.74 10.38 -8.80
C ALA A 216 -23.67 10.92 -7.82
N THR A 217 -22.39 10.52 -7.98
CA THR A 217 -21.25 11.03 -7.18
C THR A 217 -20.51 12.16 -7.88
N GLY A 218 -20.97 12.62 -9.05
CA GLY A 218 -20.31 13.62 -9.88
C GLY A 218 -19.14 13.08 -10.71
N ARG A 219 -18.95 11.76 -10.76
CA ARG A 219 -17.86 11.09 -11.46
C ARG A 219 -18.29 10.71 -12.88
N GLN A 220 -17.60 11.23 -13.89
CA GLN A 220 -17.83 10.82 -15.27
C GLN A 220 -17.51 9.34 -15.48
N VAL A 221 -18.42 8.60 -16.09
CA VAL A 221 -18.27 7.18 -16.39
C VAL A 221 -17.47 7.03 -17.70
N PRO A 222 -16.39 6.24 -17.70
CA PRO A 222 -15.65 5.94 -18.93
C PRO A 222 -16.50 5.04 -19.86
N GLU A 223 -16.71 5.49 -21.08
CA GLU A 223 -17.45 4.77 -22.12
C GLU A 223 -16.52 4.43 -23.29
N VAL A 224 -16.65 3.22 -23.80
CA VAL A 224 -15.79 2.70 -24.87
C VAL A 224 -16.18 3.32 -26.21
N ILE A 225 -15.19 3.70 -27.02
CA ILE A 225 -15.37 4.13 -28.41
C ILE A 225 -15.19 2.91 -29.32
N ASP A 226 -16.25 2.47 -29.96
CA ASP A 226 -16.21 1.32 -30.83
C ASP A 226 -15.24 1.53 -32.02
N GLY A 227 -14.55 0.45 -32.42
CA GLY A 227 -13.59 0.48 -33.52
C GLY A 227 -12.28 1.21 -33.23
N SER A 228 -12.05 1.70 -31.98
CA SER A 228 -10.85 2.46 -31.59
C SER A 228 -9.71 1.59 -31.03
N SER A 229 -9.81 0.28 -31.19
CA SER A 229 -8.83 -0.67 -30.68
C SER A 229 -7.44 -0.45 -31.29
N HIS A 230 -6.41 -0.47 -30.45
CA HIS A 230 -5.01 -0.34 -30.85
C HIS A 230 -4.12 -1.20 -29.94
N GLU A 231 -2.90 -1.46 -30.37
CA GLU A 231 -1.95 -2.28 -29.61
C GLU A 231 -0.75 -1.43 -29.15
N LEU A 232 -0.32 -1.69 -27.94
CA LEU A 232 0.90 -1.16 -27.33
C LEU A 232 1.87 -2.31 -27.10
N SER A 233 3.06 -2.26 -27.69
CA SER A 233 4.11 -3.25 -27.45
C SER A 233 4.43 -3.31 -25.94
N ALA A 234 4.56 -4.51 -25.40
CA ALA A 234 4.84 -4.71 -23.99
C ALA A 234 5.58 -6.03 -23.74
N ASP A 235 6.78 -5.95 -23.19
CA ASP A 235 7.51 -7.08 -22.62
C ASP A 235 7.26 -7.21 -21.10
N LEU A 236 6.79 -6.11 -20.49
CA LEU A 236 6.43 -6.04 -19.08
C LEU A 236 5.19 -5.16 -18.92
N VAL A 237 4.17 -5.70 -18.28
CA VAL A 237 2.94 -4.98 -17.91
C VAL A 237 2.85 -4.88 -16.40
N ILE A 238 2.72 -3.66 -15.88
CA ILE A 238 2.63 -3.40 -14.45
C ILE A 238 1.22 -2.91 -14.11
N LYS A 239 0.50 -3.68 -13.31
CA LYS A 239 -0.87 -3.34 -12.87
C LYS A 239 -0.80 -2.45 -11.63
N ALA A 240 -1.02 -1.15 -11.78
CA ALA A 240 -1.04 -0.14 -10.72
C ALA A 240 -2.48 0.38 -10.45
N LEU A 241 -3.40 -0.56 -10.20
CA LEU A 241 -4.84 -0.32 -10.10
C LEU A 241 -5.30 0.14 -8.70
N GLY A 242 -4.36 0.29 -7.76
CA GLY A 242 -4.61 0.61 -6.37
C GLY A 242 -4.72 -0.63 -5.48
N PHE A 243 -5.06 -0.41 -4.22
CA PHE A 243 -5.07 -1.45 -3.20
C PHE A 243 -6.38 -1.41 -2.41
N ASP A 244 -6.77 -2.57 -1.90
CA ASP A 244 -7.81 -2.77 -0.92
C ASP A 244 -7.21 -3.26 0.41
N ALA A 245 -7.98 -3.15 1.48
CA ALA A 245 -7.61 -3.72 2.76
C ALA A 245 -7.59 -5.26 2.68
N GLU A 246 -6.69 -5.88 3.43
CA GLU A 246 -6.73 -7.32 3.66
C GLU A 246 -7.90 -7.65 4.59
N ASP A 247 -8.39 -8.88 4.53
CA ASP A 247 -9.50 -9.35 5.37
C ASP A 247 -9.00 -9.64 6.80
N LEU A 248 -8.82 -8.58 7.57
CA LEU A 248 -8.29 -8.67 8.92
C LEU A 248 -9.15 -9.49 9.89
N PRO A 249 -10.50 -9.42 9.88
CA PRO A 249 -11.31 -10.30 10.71
C PRO A 249 -10.96 -11.78 10.51
N LYS A 250 -10.82 -12.20 9.25
CA LYS A 250 -10.43 -13.56 8.92
C LYS A 250 -8.97 -13.87 9.26
N LEU A 251 -8.03 -12.96 8.97
CA LEU A 251 -6.61 -13.15 9.24
C LEU A 251 -6.31 -13.21 10.74
N PHE A 252 -7.06 -12.49 11.55
CA PHE A 252 -6.89 -12.42 12.99
C PHE A 252 -7.74 -13.43 13.75
N ASP A 253 -8.61 -14.18 13.05
CA ASP A 253 -9.62 -15.05 13.66
C ASP A 253 -10.46 -14.29 14.71
N GLU A 254 -10.91 -13.06 14.33
CA GLU A 254 -11.64 -12.14 15.20
C GLU A 254 -12.82 -11.51 14.46
N ASP A 255 -13.94 -12.23 14.43
CA ASP A 255 -15.16 -11.81 13.73
C ASP A 255 -15.80 -10.53 14.32
N ALA A 256 -15.47 -10.18 15.56
CA ALA A 256 -15.97 -8.97 16.20
C ALA A 256 -15.18 -7.70 15.77
N LEU A 257 -14.10 -7.84 15.03
CA LEU A 257 -13.41 -6.70 14.41
C LEU A 257 -14.22 -6.18 13.23
N GLU A 258 -14.99 -5.14 13.44
CA GLU A 258 -15.85 -4.58 12.40
C GLU A 258 -15.08 -3.89 11.29
N VAL A 259 -15.50 -4.14 10.05
CA VAL A 259 -14.97 -3.49 8.85
C VAL A 259 -16.06 -2.77 8.05
N THR A 260 -15.66 -1.82 7.22
CA THR A 260 -16.54 -1.14 6.27
C THR A 260 -16.81 -2.05 5.05
N ARG A 261 -17.72 -1.62 4.18
CA ARG A 261 -17.95 -2.30 2.88
C ARG A 261 -16.71 -2.39 1.98
N TRP A 262 -15.66 -1.64 2.26
CA TRP A 262 -14.39 -1.66 1.53
C TRP A 262 -13.29 -2.48 2.25
N GLY A 263 -13.64 -3.16 3.36
CA GLY A 263 -12.72 -3.95 4.15
C GLY A 263 -11.83 -3.16 5.10
N THR A 264 -11.93 -1.83 5.14
CA THR A 264 -11.18 -1.01 6.10
C THR A 264 -11.77 -1.12 7.50
N VAL A 265 -10.92 -1.11 8.53
CA VAL A 265 -11.33 -1.22 9.93
C VAL A 265 -12.18 -0.01 10.33
N LYS A 266 -13.31 -0.27 11.00
CA LYS A 266 -14.14 0.77 11.58
C LYS A 266 -13.58 1.21 12.91
N ILE A 267 -13.55 2.52 13.12
CA ILE A 267 -13.18 3.15 14.39
C ILE A 267 -14.18 4.24 14.79
N ASP A 268 -14.18 4.57 16.04
CA ASP A 268 -14.65 5.87 16.51
C ASP A 268 -13.54 6.90 16.29
N TRP A 269 -13.79 7.92 15.48
CA TRP A 269 -12.80 8.93 15.12
C TRP A 269 -12.40 9.86 16.28
N GLN A 270 -13.15 9.89 17.38
CA GLN A 270 -12.81 10.66 18.56
C GLN A 270 -11.81 9.92 19.45
N THR A 271 -11.97 8.59 19.52
CA THR A 271 -11.15 7.73 20.36
C THR A 271 -10.11 6.91 19.60
N MET A 272 -10.21 6.87 18.28
CA MET A 272 -9.40 5.99 17.39
C MET A 272 -9.55 4.49 17.72
N MET A 273 -10.49 4.11 18.59
CA MET A 273 -10.72 2.74 19.03
C MET A 273 -11.70 2.04 18.09
N THR A 274 -11.51 0.75 17.91
CA THR A 274 -12.42 -0.14 17.17
C THR A 274 -13.62 -0.54 18.06
N GLY A 275 -14.47 -1.44 17.58
CA GLY A 275 -15.50 -2.05 18.43
C GLY A 275 -14.96 -2.97 19.53
N LEU A 276 -13.66 -3.30 19.50
CA LEU A 276 -13.01 -4.12 20.50
C LEU A 276 -12.31 -3.23 21.55
N ASP A 277 -12.60 -3.49 22.82
CA ASP A 277 -12.01 -2.73 23.91
C ASP A 277 -10.48 -2.86 23.94
N GLY A 278 -9.79 -1.73 24.06
CA GLY A 278 -8.31 -1.65 24.04
C GLY A 278 -7.68 -1.87 22.68
N VAL A 279 -8.47 -1.99 21.59
CA VAL A 279 -7.97 -2.18 20.22
C VAL A 279 -8.25 -0.93 19.39
N PHE A 280 -7.20 -0.30 18.92
CA PHE A 280 -7.20 0.91 18.12
C PHE A 280 -6.78 0.62 16.68
N ALA A 281 -7.12 1.49 15.73
CA ALA A 281 -6.61 1.38 14.38
C ALA A 281 -6.30 2.76 13.78
N ALA A 282 -5.28 2.84 12.90
CA ALA A 282 -4.83 4.09 12.31
C ALA A 282 -4.19 3.92 10.94
N GLY A 283 -4.22 4.98 10.13
CA GLY A 283 -3.61 5.03 8.81
C GLY A 283 -4.47 4.36 7.73
N ASP A 284 -3.82 3.81 6.70
CA ASP A 284 -4.52 3.32 5.50
C ASP A 284 -5.48 2.17 5.77
N ILE A 285 -5.26 1.37 6.81
CA ILE A 285 -6.20 0.30 7.19
C ILE A 285 -7.58 0.85 7.61
N VAL A 286 -7.63 2.12 8.00
CA VAL A 286 -8.88 2.83 8.35
C VAL A 286 -9.36 3.70 7.19
N ARG A 287 -8.45 4.49 6.58
CA ARG A 287 -8.78 5.48 5.54
C ARG A 287 -8.90 4.90 4.14
N GLY A 288 -8.34 3.72 3.89
CA GLY A 288 -7.94 3.28 2.56
C GLY A 288 -6.58 3.87 2.17
N ALA A 289 -6.07 3.51 0.99
CA ALA A 289 -4.79 4.01 0.49
C ALA A 289 -4.72 5.54 0.51
N SER A 290 -3.75 6.10 1.22
CA SER A 290 -3.67 7.54 1.52
C SER A 290 -2.22 8.02 1.58
N LEU A 291 -2.03 9.30 1.89
CA LEU A 291 -0.70 9.90 1.98
C LEU A 291 -0.04 9.61 3.34
N VAL A 292 1.29 9.48 3.31
CA VAL A 292 2.13 9.25 4.52
C VAL A 292 1.85 10.27 5.63
N VAL A 293 1.60 11.54 5.27
CA VAL A 293 1.29 12.60 6.25
C VAL A 293 0.03 12.29 7.08
N TRP A 294 -0.97 11.65 6.48
CA TRP A 294 -2.15 11.19 7.21
C TRP A 294 -1.83 10.02 8.12
N GLY A 295 -1.02 9.05 7.66
CA GLY A 295 -0.57 7.95 8.51
C GLY A 295 0.22 8.42 9.73
N VAL A 296 1.06 9.47 9.56
CA VAL A 296 1.80 10.07 10.69
C VAL A 296 0.84 10.77 11.66
N ARG A 297 -0.12 11.55 11.16
CA ARG A 297 -1.13 12.22 11.98
C ARG A 297 -1.98 11.21 12.74
N ASP A 298 -2.59 10.26 12.05
CA ASP A 298 -3.44 9.26 12.67
C ASP A 298 -2.70 8.44 13.73
N GLY A 299 -1.42 8.11 13.46
CA GLY A 299 -0.60 7.43 14.45
C GLY A 299 -0.37 8.25 15.72
N ARG A 300 -0.20 9.57 15.60
CA ARG A 300 -0.09 10.47 16.75
C ARG A 300 -1.42 10.60 17.50
N ASP A 301 -2.51 10.79 16.76
CA ASP A 301 -3.86 10.88 17.34
C ASP A 301 -4.21 9.58 18.09
N ALA A 302 -3.92 8.41 17.48
CA ALA A 302 -4.11 7.12 18.14
C ALA A 302 -3.26 6.96 19.41
N ALA A 303 -1.98 7.37 19.38
CA ALA A 303 -1.12 7.30 20.56
C ALA A 303 -1.66 8.14 21.73
N GLU A 304 -2.23 9.31 21.43
CA GLU A 304 -2.86 10.14 22.46
C GLU A 304 -4.08 9.46 23.07
N GLN A 305 -4.92 8.83 22.25
CA GLN A 305 -6.11 8.13 22.75
C GLN A 305 -5.76 6.85 23.51
N ILE A 306 -4.75 6.10 23.06
CA ILE A 306 -4.22 4.94 23.79
C ILE A 306 -3.75 5.34 25.18
N ASP A 307 -2.97 6.42 25.29
CA ASP A 307 -2.48 6.95 26.58
C ASP A 307 -3.64 7.31 27.52
N ARG A 308 -4.64 8.03 27.00
CA ARG A 308 -5.83 8.38 27.78
C ARG A 308 -6.59 7.14 28.27
N TRP A 309 -6.76 6.15 27.40
CA TRP A 309 -7.47 4.92 27.71
C TRP A 309 -6.75 4.10 28.78
N ILE A 310 -5.42 3.89 28.64
CA ILE A 310 -4.61 3.15 29.65
C ILE A 310 -4.62 3.89 30.98
N THR A 311 -4.43 5.21 30.98
CA THR A 311 -4.42 6.03 32.21
C THR A 311 -5.77 5.94 32.93
N ALA A 312 -6.89 6.07 32.19
CA ALA A 312 -8.22 5.94 32.76
C ALA A 312 -8.48 4.54 33.38
N ALA A 313 -7.96 3.48 32.75
CA ALA A 313 -8.06 2.12 33.27
C ALA A 313 -7.24 1.91 34.54
N VAL A 314 -6.11 2.58 34.68
CA VAL A 314 -5.27 2.55 35.91
C VAL A 314 -5.92 3.33 37.04
N ASP A 315 -6.53 4.48 36.74
CA ASP A 315 -7.17 5.36 37.72
C ASP A 315 -8.55 4.87 38.14
N ALA A 316 -9.16 3.95 37.40
CA ALA A 316 -10.44 3.36 37.81
C ALA A 316 -10.28 2.61 39.15
N PRO A 317 -11.10 2.93 40.18
CA PRO A 317 -11.00 2.24 41.43
C PRO A 317 -11.20 0.74 41.22
N ARG A 318 -10.19 -0.08 41.50
CA ARG A 318 -10.33 -1.54 41.54
C ARG A 318 -11.52 -1.83 42.44
N ALA A 319 -12.64 -2.25 41.83
CA ALA A 319 -13.78 -2.72 42.60
C ALA A 319 -13.26 -3.79 43.58
N ALA A 320 -13.31 -3.46 44.87
CA ALA A 320 -12.88 -4.36 45.91
C ALA A 320 -13.66 -5.67 45.69
N THR A 321 -12.94 -6.73 45.29
CA THR A 321 -13.45 -8.08 45.42
C THR A 321 -13.76 -8.30 46.87
N ALA A 322 -14.96 -7.89 47.29
CA ALA A 322 -15.53 -8.26 48.58
C ALA A 322 -15.63 -9.78 48.56
N GLY A 323 -14.80 -10.40 49.37
CA GLY A 323 -14.82 -11.83 49.59
C GLY A 323 -16.19 -12.31 50.04
N ARG A 324 -16.52 -13.46 49.54
CA ARG A 324 -17.25 -14.49 50.29
C ARG A 324 -16.70 -15.86 49.88
#